data_fe2cf959a59e88c26adc47898600fd71
#
_entry.id   fe2cf959a59e88c26adc47898600fd71
#
_cell.length_a   1.000
_cell.length_b   1.000
_cell.length_c   1.000
_cell.angle_alpha   90.00
_cell.angle_beta   90.00
_cell.angle_gamma   90.00
#
_symmetry.space_group_name_H-M   'P 1'
#
loop_
_entity.id
_entity.type
_entity.pdbx_description
1 polymer ?
#
loop_
_entity_poly.entity_id
_entity_poly.type
_entity_poly.pdbx_seq_one_letter_code
_entity_poly.pdbx_strand_id
1 'polypeptide(L)'
;MKLTLNGIKDREAWEKAGIQLPGYNVEKVSARAKEAPVWVHFGIGNIFRVFIGGIADGLLEEGILDRGITCVETFDYDVVDKIYEPYDNLGLNVILHGDGTREYKVLGALAEAVKAQSSDLAQWNRLKGIKSLLKKKKVSGKPDTLFPIKH
;
A
#
# COMPACT_ATOMS: atom_id res chain seq x y z
N MET A 1 -2.50 -17.06 13.96
CA MET A 1 -2.39 -16.11 12.82
C MET A 1 -2.12 -14.69 13.34
N LYS A 2 -1.24 -13.97 12.72
CA LYS A 2 -1.02 -12.51 12.94
C LYS A 2 -1.03 -11.83 11.58
N LEU A 3 -1.64 -10.66 11.48
CA LEU A 3 -1.63 -9.84 10.27
C LEU A 3 -0.29 -9.07 10.19
N THR A 4 0.76 -9.79 9.79
CA THR A 4 2.12 -9.28 9.60
C THR A 4 2.75 -10.00 8.42
N LEU A 5 3.82 -9.45 7.84
CA LEU A 5 4.56 -10.08 6.73
C LEU A 5 5.03 -11.49 7.10
N ASN A 6 5.46 -11.70 8.32
CA ASN A 6 5.82 -13.05 8.78
C ASN A 6 4.59 -13.94 8.98
N GLY A 7 3.50 -13.37 9.50
CA GLY A 7 2.28 -14.15 9.81
C GLY A 7 1.55 -14.65 8.56
N ILE A 8 1.60 -13.91 7.42
CA ILE A 8 0.98 -14.33 6.17
C ILE A 8 1.78 -15.42 5.41
N LYS A 9 2.96 -15.78 5.88
CA LYS A 9 3.74 -16.90 5.31
C LYS A 9 3.10 -18.26 5.60
N ASP A 10 2.36 -18.40 6.70
CA ASP A 10 1.54 -19.57 7.01
C ASP A 10 0.23 -19.55 6.22
N ARG A 11 0.33 -19.70 4.92
CA ARG A 11 -0.80 -19.60 3.99
C ARG A 11 -1.93 -20.57 4.32
N GLU A 12 -1.58 -21.80 4.71
CA GLU A 12 -2.55 -22.85 5.04
C GLU A 12 -3.49 -22.42 6.17
N ALA A 13 -2.96 -21.79 7.23
CA ALA A 13 -3.78 -21.32 8.36
C ALA A 13 -4.77 -20.22 7.94
N TRP A 14 -4.36 -19.32 7.03
CA TRP A 14 -5.22 -18.25 6.51
C TRP A 14 -6.29 -18.79 5.57
N GLU A 15 -5.93 -19.68 4.65
CA GLU A 15 -6.86 -20.34 3.72
C GLU A 15 -7.91 -21.16 4.48
N LYS A 16 -7.49 -21.92 5.50
CA LYS A 16 -8.40 -22.68 6.38
C LYS A 16 -9.37 -21.76 7.15
N ALA A 17 -8.95 -20.55 7.46
CA ALA A 17 -9.82 -19.53 8.06
C ALA A 17 -10.75 -18.82 7.06
N GLY A 18 -10.67 -19.16 5.77
CA GLY A 18 -11.45 -18.51 4.72
C GLY A 18 -10.99 -17.10 4.37
N ILE A 19 -9.73 -16.78 4.63
CA ILE A 19 -9.15 -15.44 4.38
C ILE A 19 -8.22 -15.52 3.18
N GLN A 20 -8.51 -14.76 2.15
CA GLN A 20 -7.70 -14.68 0.96
C GLN A 20 -6.43 -13.87 1.19
N LEU A 21 -5.28 -14.41 0.82
CA LEU A 21 -3.99 -13.73 0.86
C LEU A 21 -3.58 -13.21 -0.51
N PRO A 22 -2.73 -12.16 -0.59
CA PRO A 22 -2.15 -11.72 -1.85
C PRO A 22 -1.44 -12.86 -2.60
N GLY A 23 -1.67 -12.96 -3.92
CA GLY A 23 -1.00 -13.91 -4.79
C GLY A 23 0.39 -13.42 -5.23
N TYR A 24 0.64 -12.12 -5.12
CA TYR A 24 1.94 -11.51 -5.43
C TYR A 24 2.86 -11.46 -4.19
N ASN A 25 4.14 -11.23 -4.42
CA ASN A 25 5.13 -11.08 -3.35
C ASN A 25 5.07 -9.67 -2.73
N VAL A 26 4.43 -9.56 -1.56
CA VAL A 26 4.21 -8.29 -0.82
C VAL A 26 5.54 -7.63 -0.45
N GLU A 27 6.53 -8.38 0.04
CA GLU A 27 7.84 -7.84 0.43
C GLU A 27 8.54 -7.20 -0.78
N LYS A 28 8.47 -7.86 -1.95
CA LYS A 28 9.09 -7.38 -3.18
C LYS A 28 8.43 -6.10 -3.71
N VAL A 29 7.09 -6.04 -3.75
CA VAL A 29 6.39 -4.84 -4.24
C VAL A 29 6.57 -3.67 -3.29
N SER A 30 6.66 -3.91 -1.98
CA SER A 30 6.96 -2.90 -0.96
C SER A 30 8.39 -2.37 -1.10
N ALA A 31 9.37 -3.25 -1.25
CA ALA A 31 10.77 -2.86 -1.45
C ALA A 31 10.95 -1.99 -2.71
N ARG A 32 10.33 -2.38 -3.82
CA ARG A 32 10.35 -1.59 -5.06
C ARG A 32 9.73 -0.20 -4.91
N ALA A 33 8.63 -0.09 -4.17
CA ALA A 33 7.99 1.20 -3.92
C ALA A 33 8.87 2.11 -3.05
N LYS A 34 9.55 1.55 -2.04
CA LYS A 34 10.46 2.30 -1.16
C LYS A 34 11.69 2.81 -1.93
N GLU A 35 12.23 2.00 -2.84
CA GLU A 35 13.38 2.37 -3.67
C GLU A 35 13.01 3.40 -4.73
N ALA A 36 11.92 3.20 -5.44
CA ALA A 36 11.49 4.05 -6.54
C ALA A 36 9.95 4.20 -6.56
N PRO A 37 9.40 5.07 -5.71
CA PRO A 37 7.95 5.25 -5.63
C PRO A 37 7.39 5.78 -6.96
N VAL A 38 6.23 5.24 -7.38
CA VAL A 38 5.49 5.68 -8.56
C VAL A 38 4.11 6.22 -8.21
N TRP A 39 3.57 5.77 -7.08
CA TRP A 39 2.30 6.21 -6.54
C TRP A 39 2.50 6.64 -5.09
N VAL A 40 2.34 7.93 -4.83
CA VAL A 40 2.35 8.52 -3.50
C VAL A 40 0.97 9.08 -3.21
N HIS A 41 0.37 8.66 -2.10
CA HIS A 41 -0.97 9.08 -1.71
C HIS A 41 -0.94 9.82 -0.37
N PHE A 42 -1.60 10.97 -0.32
CA PHE A 42 -1.72 11.79 0.88
C PHE A 42 -3.12 11.64 1.49
N GLY A 43 -3.19 11.45 2.82
CA GLY A 43 -4.44 11.14 3.52
C GLY A 43 -4.78 9.66 3.44
N ILE A 44 -4.46 8.92 4.50
CA ILE A 44 -4.42 7.45 4.47
C ILE A 44 -5.39 6.80 5.47
N GLY A 45 -6.55 7.41 5.63
CA GLY A 45 -7.63 6.91 6.48
C GLY A 45 -8.33 5.66 5.94
N ASN A 46 -9.45 5.30 6.55
CA ASN A 46 -10.16 4.04 6.26
C ASN A 46 -10.60 3.90 4.80
N ILE A 47 -11.16 4.96 4.20
CA ILE A 47 -11.64 4.89 2.81
C ILE A 47 -10.48 4.62 1.86
N PHE A 48 -9.35 5.28 2.05
CA PHE A 48 -8.15 5.04 1.25
C PHE A 48 -7.70 3.58 1.39
N ARG A 49 -7.54 3.07 2.62
CA ARG A 49 -7.06 1.71 2.85
C ARG A 49 -7.91 0.65 2.18
N VAL A 50 -9.23 0.76 2.33
CA VAL A 50 -10.17 -0.26 1.86
C VAL A 50 -10.42 -0.12 0.36
N PHE A 51 -10.74 1.08 -0.11
CA PHE A 51 -11.16 1.31 -1.48
C PHE A 51 -9.96 1.47 -2.43
N ILE A 52 -9.13 2.47 -2.22
CA ILE A 52 -7.97 2.71 -3.09
C ILE A 52 -6.92 1.59 -2.94
N GLY A 53 -6.67 1.15 -1.71
CA GLY A 53 -5.79 0.00 -1.42
C GLY A 53 -6.30 -1.27 -2.08
N GLY A 54 -7.61 -1.52 -2.07
CA GLY A 54 -8.23 -2.67 -2.74
C GLY A 54 -8.08 -2.64 -4.26
N ILE A 55 -8.23 -1.46 -4.89
CA ILE A 55 -7.98 -1.28 -6.33
C ILE A 55 -6.52 -1.55 -6.66
N ALA A 56 -5.59 -0.97 -5.91
CA ALA A 56 -4.16 -1.18 -6.13
C ALA A 56 -3.75 -2.64 -5.94
N ASP A 57 -4.34 -3.31 -4.97
CA ASP A 57 -4.13 -4.74 -4.72
C ASP A 57 -4.57 -5.59 -5.92
N GLY A 58 -5.74 -5.31 -6.50
CA GLY A 58 -6.21 -5.93 -7.73
C GLY A 58 -5.25 -5.72 -8.91
N LEU A 59 -4.73 -4.50 -9.08
CA LEU A 59 -3.77 -4.19 -10.14
C LEU A 59 -2.41 -4.91 -9.95
N LEU A 60 -2.00 -5.15 -8.71
CA LEU A 60 -0.82 -5.96 -8.40
C LEU A 60 -1.05 -7.44 -8.69
N GLU A 61 -2.25 -7.97 -8.37
CA GLU A 61 -2.63 -9.36 -8.71
C GLU A 61 -2.61 -9.61 -10.22
N GLU A 62 -3.05 -8.65 -11.00
CA GLU A 62 -3.07 -8.71 -12.46
C GLU A 62 -1.70 -8.41 -13.10
N GLY A 63 -0.69 -8.03 -12.30
CA GLY A 63 0.63 -7.66 -12.79
C GLY A 63 0.69 -6.33 -13.56
N ILE A 64 -0.36 -5.51 -13.48
CA ILE A 64 -0.41 -4.16 -14.07
C ILE A 64 0.48 -3.20 -13.28
N LEU A 65 0.49 -3.33 -11.95
CA LEU A 65 1.45 -2.67 -11.08
C LEU A 65 2.54 -3.65 -10.64
N ASP A 66 3.75 -3.16 -10.46
CA ASP A 66 4.90 -3.93 -9.99
C ASP A 66 5.38 -3.49 -8.60
N ARG A 67 4.74 -2.49 -8.02
CA ARG A 67 5.07 -1.90 -6.71
C ARG A 67 3.85 -1.31 -6.02
N GLY A 68 3.91 -1.25 -4.70
CA GLY A 68 2.82 -0.74 -3.89
C GLY A 68 2.76 0.78 -3.82
N ILE A 69 1.83 1.28 -3.01
CA ILE A 69 1.60 2.72 -2.77
C ILE A 69 2.46 3.18 -1.60
N THR A 70 3.14 4.30 -1.76
CA THR A 70 3.73 5.06 -0.65
C THR A 70 2.65 5.94 -0.03
N CYS A 71 2.32 5.69 1.22
CA CYS A 71 1.26 6.37 1.96
C CYS A 71 1.85 7.50 2.80
N VAL A 72 1.21 8.68 2.78
CA VAL A 72 1.65 9.84 3.57
C VAL A 72 0.48 10.36 4.40
N GLU A 73 0.66 10.38 5.74
CA GLU A 73 -0.32 10.99 6.64
C GLU A 73 0.10 12.42 6.97
N THR A 74 -0.85 13.33 6.90
CA THR A 74 -0.61 14.77 7.06
C THR A 74 -1.28 15.39 8.29
N PHE A 75 -2.16 14.65 8.96
CA PHE A 75 -2.97 15.17 10.05
C PHE A 75 -3.03 14.23 11.26
N ASP A 76 -3.57 13.02 11.09
CA ASP A 76 -3.71 12.05 12.17
C ASP A 76 -2.56 11.03 12.16
N TYR A 77 -1.44 11.40 12.74
CA TYR A 77 -0.23 10.56 12.77
C TYR A 77 -0.41 9.26 13.56
N ASP A 78 -1.37 9.20 14.47
CA ASP A 78 -1.72 7.97 15.22
C ASP A 78 -2.16 6.84 14.28
N VAL A 79 -2.70 7.16 13.12
CA VAL A 79 -3.06 6.17 12.10
C VAL A 79 -1.82 5.38 11.65
N VAL A 80 -0.67 6.03 11.47
CA VAL A 80 0.58 5.34 11.12
C VAL A 80 1.00 4.39 12.24
N ASP A 81 1.07 4.90 13.46
CA ASP A 81 1.61 4.16 14.61
C ASP A 81 0.70 3.02 15.10
N LYS A 82 -0.62 3.18 14.97
CA LYS A 82 -1.60 2.22 15.50
C LYS A 82 -2.20 1.29 14.46
N ILE A 83 -2.23 1.71 13.18
CA ILE A 83 -2.96 1.00 12.12
C ILE A 83 -2.02 0.46 11.04
N TYR A 84 -0.93 1.15 10.72
CA TYR A 84 -0.02 0.69 9.65
C TYR A 84 1.17 -0.09 10.21
N GLU A 85 1.96 0.50 11.09
CA GLU A 85 3.19 -0.10 11.60
C GLU A 85 2.99 -1.45 12.31
N PRO A 86 2.00 -1.63 13.20
CA PRO A 86 1.82 -2.89 13.92
C PRO A 86 1.47 -4.08 13.03
N TYR A 87 1.01 -3.79 11.82
CA TYR A 87 0.56 -4.79 10.83
C TYR A 87 1.45 -4.85 9.58
N ASP A 88 2.66 -4.32 9.62
CA ASP A 88 3.58 -4.27 8.47
C ASP A 88 2.91 -3.65 7.22
N ASN A 89 2.06 -2.64 7.41
CA ASN A 89 1.23 -1.98 6.40
C ASN A 89 0.20 -2.89 5.70
N LEU A 90 -0.03 -4.10 6.19
CA LEU A 90 -1.09 -4.98 5.69
C LEU A 90 -2.45 -4.50 6.18
N GLY A 91 -3.47 -4.70 5.36
CA GLY A 91 -4.87 -4.45 5.72
C GLY A 91 -5.71 -5.71 5.62
N LEU A 92 -6.72 -5.86 6.47
CA LEU A 92 -7.76 -6.87 6.29
C LEU A 92 -9.01 -6.17 5.77
N ASN A 93 -9.40 -6.50 4.55
CA ASN A 93 -10.64 -6.03 3.95
C ASN A 93 -11.76 -7.03 4.19
N VAL A 94 -12.93 -6.54 4.62
CA VAL A 94 -14.14 -7.33 4.79
C VAL A 94 -15.17 -6.80 3.81
N ILE A 95 -15.53 -7.61 2.82
CA ILE A 95 -16.50 -7.27 1.80
C ILE A 95 -17.84 -7.88 2.20
N LEU A 96 -18.85 -7.04 2.34
CA LEU A 96 -20.22 -7.46 2.65
C LEU A 96 -21.02 -7.47 1.35
N HIS A 97 -21.57 -8.63 0.99
CA HIS A 97 -22.43 -8.80 -0.17
C HIS A 97 -23.90 -8.59 0.20
N GLY A 98 -24.72 -8.21 -0.78
CA GLY A 98 -26.14 -7.94 -0.60
C GLY A 98 -26.96 -9.16 -0.15
N ASP A 99 -26.46 -10.38 -0.35
CA ASP A 99 -27.03 -11.64 0.11
C ASP A 99 -26.66 -11.99 1.58
N GLY A 100 -25.88 -11.12 2.25
CA GLY A 100 -25.41 -11.30 3.62
C GLY A 100 -24.14 -12.12 3.75
N THR A 101 -23.55 -12.60 2.66
CA THR A 101 -22.25 -13.29 2.68
C THR A 101 -21.11 -12.30 2.91
N ARG A 102 -20.00 -12.81 3.41
CA ARG A 102 -18.78 -12.01 3.70
C ARG A 102 -17.59 -12.63 3.03
N GLU A 103 -16.76 -11.77 2.46
CA GLU A 103 -15.46 -12.14 1.91
C GLU A 103 -14.37 -11.42 2.71
N TYR A 104 -13.28 -12.14 3.00
CA TYR A 104 -12.16 -11.62 3.78
C TYR A 104 -10.91 -11.68 2.92
N LYS A 105 -10.25 -10.52 2.76
CA LYS A 105 -9.05 -10.42 1.94
C LYS A 105 -7.98 -9.60 2.62
N VAL A 106 -6.75 -10.13 2.68
CA VAL A 106 -5.58 -9.36 3.11
C VAL A 106 -5.09 -8.52 1.93
N LEU A 107 -4.91 -7.23 2.15
CA LEU A 107 -4.35 -6.29 1.19
C LEU A 107 -2.88 -6.05 1.49
N GLY A 108 -2.02 -6.20 0.49
CA GLY A 108 -0.58 -6.00 0.58
C GLY A 108 -0.07 -4.82 -0.26
N ALA A 109 -0.98 -4.01 -0.82
CA ALA A 109 -0.63 -2.92 -1.74
C ALA A 109 -0.02 -1.68 -1.08
N LEU A 110 -0.14 -1.52 0.24
CA LEU A 110 0.34 -0.35 0.97
C LEU A 110 1.78 -0.60 1.42
N ALA A 111 2.74 -0.02 0.69
CA ALA A 111 4.15 -0.37 0.83
C ALA A 111 4.84 0.21 2.06
N GLU A 112 4.48 1.43 2.40
CA GLU A 112 4.97 2.15 3.59
C GLU A 112 3.98 3.23 3.98
N ALA A 113 4.00 3.63 5.25
CA ALA A 113 3.26 4.78 5.76
C ALA A 113 4.23 5.77 6.40
N VAL A 114 4.20 7.02 5.95
CA VAL A 114 5.11 8.09 6.36
C VAL A 114 4.31 9.23 6.96
N LYS A 115 4.78 9.77 8.10
CA LYS A 115 4.19 10.97 8.71
C LYS A 115 4.80 12.22 8.10
N ALA A 116 3.97 13.15 7.61
CA ALA A 116 4.43 14.47 7.19
C ALA A 116 4.64 15.40 8.40
N GLN A 117 5.39 14.95 9.38
CA GLN A 117 5.62 15.60 10.66
C GLN A 117 7.05 16.13 10.74
N SER A 118 7.20 17.46 10.70
CA SER A 118 8.52 18.10 10.68
C SER A 118 9.31 17.93 11.99
N SER A 119 8.63 17.70 13.11
CA SER A 119 9.26 17.42 14.42
C SER A 119 9.83 16.01 14.53
N ASP A 120 9.39 15.07 13.71
CA ASP A 120 9.96 13.74 13.56
C ASP A 120 10.97 13.74 12.41
N LEU A 121 12.25 13.87 12.76
CA LEU A 121 13.31 14.04 11.77
C LEU A 121 13.46 12.86 10.83
N ALA A 122 13.25 11.62 11.29
CA ALA A 122 13.35 10.43 10.47
C ALA A 122 12.23 10.40 9.41
N GLN A 123 10.99 10.63 9.82
CA GLN A 123 9.82 10.70 8.94
C GLN A 123 9.95 11.84 7.92
N TRP A 124 10.36 13.02 8.40
CA TRP A 124 10.56 14.20 7.55
C TRP A 124 11.65 13.99 6.51
N ASN A 125 12.76 13.36 6.88
CA ASN A 125 13.84 13.02 5.94
C ASN A 125 13.39 11.96 4.91
N ARG A 126 12.57 10.97 5.31
CA ARG A 126 11.98 10.02 4.37
C ARG A 126 11.09 10.73 3.35
N LEU A 127 10.21 11.63 3.79
CA LEU A 127 9.33 12.41 2.91
C LEU A 127 10.13 13.26 1.90
N LYS A 128 11.21 13.92 2.36
CA LYS A 128 12.12 14.66 1.45
C LYS A 128 12.78 13.74 0.44
N GLY A 129 13.18 12.55 0.85
CA GLY A 129 13.74 11.52 -0.03
C GLY A 129 12.75 11.08 -1.12
N ILE A 130 11.51 10.80 -0.78
CA ILE A 130 10.42 10.49 -1.72
C ILE A 130 10.27 11.61 -2.75
N LYS A 131 10.19 12.86 -2.30
CA LYS A 131 10.10 14.04 -3.19
C LYS A 131 11.29 14.11 -4.16
N SER A 132 12.50 13.81 -3.70
CA SER A 132 13.71 13.81 -4.53
C SER A 132 13.66 12.70 -5.58
N LEU A 133 13.23 11.49 -5.23
CA LEU A 133 13.08 10.36 -6.15
C LEU A 133 12.06 10.63 -7.25
N LEU A 134 10.93 11.25 -6.92
CA LEU A 134 9.90 11.64 -7.89
C LEU A 134 10.41 12.72 -8.86
N LYS A 135 11.22 13.67 -8.39
CA LYS A 135 11.82 14.71 -9.25
C LYS A 135 12.83 14.12 -10.26
N LYS A 136 13.65 13.16 -9.84
CA LYS A 136 14.63 12.50 -10.73
C LYS A 136 13.95 11.80 -11.91
N LYS A 137 12.77 11.23 -11.73
CA LYS A 137 11.99 10.63 -12.82
C LYS A 137 11.53 11.63 -13.88
N LYS A 138 11.24 12.87 -13.49
CA LYS A 138 10.86 13.94 -14.45
C LYS A 138 12.03 14.42 -15.31
N VAL A 139 13.26 14.29 -14.85
CA VAL A 139 14.47 14.78 -15.56
C VAL A 139 15.02 13.74 -16.54
N SER A 140 14.76 12.44 -16.34
CA SER A 140 15.21 11.39 -17.26
C SER A 140 14.35 11.26 -18.53
N GLY A 141 13.64 12.33 -18.88
CA GLY A 141 12.96 12.65 -20.13
C GLY A 141 12.66 11.51 -21.08
N LYS A 142 11.46 10.99 -20.95
CA LYS A 142 10.52 10.77 -22.05
C LYS A 142 9.14 11.03 -21.45
N PRO A 143 8.23 11.74 -22.13
CA PRO A 143 6.83 11.77 -21.77
C PRO A 143 6.26 10.41 -22.15
N ASP A 144 6.62 9.37 -21.40
CA ASP A 144 6.04 8.05 -21.59
C ASP A 144 4.70 8.04 -20.87
N THR A 145 3.68 8.29 -21.68
CA THR A 145 2.40 7.56 -21.69
C THR A 145 1.96 7.03 -20.32
N LEU A 146 1.76 7.91 -19.38
CA LEU A 146 0.84 7.69 -18.29
C LEU A 146 -0.55 8.09 -18.82
N PHE A 147 -1.29 7.07 -19.24
CA PHE A 147 -2.65 7.11 -19.79
C PHE A 147 -2.77 7.84 -21.15
N PRO A 148 -2.93 7.10 -22.26
CA PRO A 148 -3.53 7.69 -23.45
C PRO A 148 -5.00 7.94 -23.15
N ILE A 149 -5.34 9.16 -22.75
CA ILE A 149 -6.71 9.65 -22.86
C ILE A 149 -6.97 9.76 -24.37
N LYS A 150 -7.58 8.72 -24.93
CA LYS A 150 -8.20 8.85 -26.24
C LYS A 150 -9.41 9.73 -26.10
N HIS A 151 -9.34 10.91 -26.68
CA HIS A 151 -10.50 11.73 -26.97
C HIS A 151 -11.36 11.06 -28.04
#